data_55dd1586eef5864eeb66dec69141f4b6
#
_entry.id   55dd1586eef5864eeb66dec69141f4b6
#
_cell.length_a   1.000
_cell.length_b   1.000
_cell.length_c   1.000
_cell.angle_alpha   90.00
_cell.angle_beta   90.00
_cell.angle_gamma   90.00
#
_symmetry.space_group_name_H-M   'P 1'
#
loop_
_entity.id
_entity.type
_entity.pdbx_description
1 polymer ?
#
loop_
_entity_poly.entity_id
_entity_poly.type
_entity_poly.pdbx_seq_one_letter_code
_entity_poly.pdbx_strand_id
1 'polypeptide(L)'
;MSEFQVAETPIAELRRALDDGRVTSVGLVEAYLRRIAAYDQAGPTLNAIVVSNPDALAEAQASDARRSRGELLGPLDGIPYTAKDSYLAKGLTAAAGSYAFEHLIAQRDAFAIERLRSGGAILIGLTNMPAMANGGMQRGVYGRAESPYNADYLTAAFGSGSSNGSGTATAASFAAFGLGEETWSSGRAPATNNALCAYTPSRGVISVRGNWPLVPTMDVVVPHTRTMADMFEVLDVVVANDPETRGDLWRAQPWIVIPRASAVRPKSYPALLPDGVESARKVLAGKRFGIPRMYVNADAEAGVGENLGIGGSTGRRIQTRQSVLDLFQAAGAALTAAGAEVVLVDFPVVSNYERDRESAPSIRTRGFVSPEFLHREIWDLSAWSWDDFLRANGDPNLPSLDHVDGSRIWVNPPGALPDQVQGFEDDINDYPDFIRTNPIASFLDIPHIEEGMRGLERTRRVDFEEWLRKRRLDAVIFPTVADVGPADMDVNPASADLGWRNGVWVANGNLVPRHLGIPTVTVPMGLMADIGMPVGLTFAGRAYDDTALLSYGAAFEATGDRRVPPPRTPPL
;
A
#
# COMPACT_ATOMS: atom_id res chain seq x y z
N MET A 1 17.43 14.88 -32.30
CA MET A 1 16.46 13.81 -32.03
C MET A 1 15.44 14.38 -31.05
N SER A 2 14.14 14.16 -31.26
CA SER A 2 13.14 14.54 -30.24
C SER A 2 13.43 13.77 -28.95
N GLU A 3 13.30 14.43 -27.81
CA GLU A 3 13.50 13.83 -26.51
C GLU A 3 12.51 12.69 -26.27
N PHE A 4 12.98 11.56 -25.68
CA PHE A 4 12.11 10.42 -25.40
C PHE A 4 11.13 10.76 -24.28
N GLN A 5 9.83 10.62 -24.54
CA GLN A 5 8.78 10.92 -23.57
C GLN A 5 8.61 9.77 -22.59
N VAL A 6 8.80 10.05 -21.30
CA VAL A 6 8.66 9.06 -20.21
C VAL A 6 7.31 9.14 -19.47
N ALA A 7 6.59 10.29 -19.62
CA ALA A 7 5.30 10.46 -18.96
C ALA A 7 4.29 9.44 -19.50
N GLU A 8 3.60 8.72 -18.60
CA GLU A 8 2.62 7.67 -18.89
C GLU A 8 3.13 6.49 -19.73
N THR A 9 4.46 6.40 -19.98
CA THR A 9 5.02 5.32 -20.80
C THR A 9 5.10 4.02 -20.00
N PRO A 10 4.45 2.91 -20.47
CA PRO A 10 4.49 1.62 -19.77
C PRO A 10 5.88 0.98 -19.79
N ILE A 11 6.15 0.10 -18.81
CA ILE A 11 7.43 -0.62 -18.69
C ILE A 11 7.79 -1.37 -19.98
N ALA A 12 6.82 -2.03 -20.61
CA ALA A 12 7.05 -2.77 -21.85
C ALA A 12 7.51 -1.85 -23.01
N GLU A 13 7.04 -0.60 -23.07
CA GLU A 13 7.48 0.37 -24.08
C GLU A 13 8.83 0.97 -23.75
N LEU A 14 9.10 1.26 -22.44
CA LEU A 14 10.44 1.67 -21.99
C LEU A 14 11.48 0.61 -22.36
N ARG A 15 11.20 -0.66 -22.11
CA ARG A 15 12.09 -1.78 -22.48
C ARG A 15 12.30 -1.85 -23.98
N ARG A 16 11.24 -1.79 -24.79
CA ARG A 16 11.37 -1.76 -26.25
C ARG A 16 12.21 -0.58 -26.73
N ALA A 17 12.04 0.60 -26.14
CA ALA A 17 12.81 1.78 -26.50
C ALA A 17 14.30 1.62 -26.18
N LEU A 18 14.64 0.96 -25.06
CA LEU A 18 16.00 0.59 -24.70
C LEU A 18 16.59 -0.44 -25.68
N ASP A 19 15.83 -1.48 -26.05
CA ASP A 19 16.25 -2.55 -26.95
C ASP A 19 16.48 -2.03 -28.38
N ASP A 20 15.62 -1.11 -28.83
CA ASP A 20 15.70 -0.46 -30.16
C ASP A 20 16.77 0.67 -30.19
N GLY A 21 17.39 1.02 -29.06
CA GLY A 21 18.35 2.13 -28.96
C GLY A 21 17.72 3.52 -29.15
N ARG A 22 16.40 3.66 -29.01
CA ARG A 22 15.70 4.96 -29.05
C ARG A 22 15.99 5.82 -27.84
N VAL A 23 16.35 5.18 -26.72
CA VAL A 23 16.77 5.80 -25.47
C VAL A 23 17.79 4.88 -24.79
N THR A 24 18.63 5.44 -23.92
CA THR A 24 19.53 4.69 -23.03
C THR A 24 18.97 4.68 -21.61
N SER A 25 19.47 3.80 -20.74
CA SER A 25 19.09 3.82 -19.31
C SER A 25 19.47 5.15 -18.67
N VAL A 26 20.62 5.72 -19.02
CA VAL A 26 21.02 7.09 -18.61
C VAL A 26 19.99 8.11 -19.07
N GLY A 27 19.57 8.06 -20.34
CA GLY A 27 18.55 8.97 -20.88
C GLY A 27 17.19 8.85 -20.17
N LEU A 28 16.78 7.63 -19.76
CA LEU A 28 15.57 7.43 -18.96
C LEU A 28 15.70 8.07 -17.57
N VAL A 29 16.78 7.79 -16.84
CA VAL A 29 17.02 8.38 -15.51
C VAL A 29 17.03 9.90 -15.60
N GLU A 30 17.75 10.49 -16.55
CA GLU A 30 17.78 11.94 -16.76
C GLU A 30 16.39 12.51 -17.06
N ALA A 31 15.57 11.84 -17.88
CA ALA A 31 14.22 12.28 -18.19
C ALA A 31 13.31 12.28 -16.94
N TYR A 32 13.40 11.26 -16.09
CA TYR A 32 12.66 11.22 -14.82
C TYR A 32 13.19 12.28 -13.84
N LEU A 33 14.51 12.48 -13.71
CA LEU A 33 15.09 13.53 -12.86
C LEU A 33 14.67 14.93 -13.30
N ARG A 34 14.55 15.19 -14.61
CA ARG A 34 14.00 16.48 -15.11
C ARG A 34 12.55 16.67 -14.68
N ARG A 35 11.71 15.63 -14.72
CA ARG A 35 10.32 15.72 -14.24
C ARG A 35 10.26 15.98 -12.74
N ILE A 36 11.09 15.32 -11.94
CA ILE A 36 11.23 15.57 -10.51
C ILE A 36 11.61 17.02 -10.26
N ALA A 37 12.63 17.54 -10.95
CA ALA A 37 13.03 18.94 -10.82
C ALA A 37 11.91 19.92 -11.18
N ALA A 38 11.09 19.62 -12.20
CA ALA A 38 10.04 20.50 -12.69
C ALA A 38 8.76 20.47 -11.83
N TYR A 39 8.40 19.35 -11.22
CA TYR A 39 7.09 19.16 -10.60
C TYR A 39 7.14 18.78 -9.12
N ASP A 40 8.22 18.17 -8.67
CA ASP A 40 8.38 17.76 -7.28
C ASP A 40 9.08 18.82 -6.44
N GLN A 41 10.17 19.40 -6.98
CA GLN A 41 11.01 20.40 -6.34
C GLN A 41 10.62 21.85 -6.71
N ALA A 42 9.97 22.03 -7.85
CA ALA A 42 9.48 23.30 -8.36
C ALA A 42 8.04 23.15 -8.87
N GLY A 43 7.50 24.20 -9.51
CA GLY A 43 6.14 24.19 -10.04
C GLY A 43 5.10 23.86 -8.97
N PRO A 44 4.36 22.74 -9.09
CA PRO A 44 3.38 22.32 -8.09
C PRO A 44 3.99 21.89 -6.75
N THR A 45 5.30 21.67 -6.67
CA THR A 45 6.04 21.25 -5.44
C THR A 45 5.40 20.07 -4.74
N LEU A 46 5.31 18.92 -5.46
CA LEU A 46 4.58 17.76 -4.98
C LEU A 46 5.24 17.07 -3.79
N ASN A 47 6.54 17.29 -3.56
CA ASN A 47 7.29 16.79 -2.41
C ASN A 47 7.17 15.26 -2.20
N ALA A 48 7.19 14.51 -3.29
CA ALA A 48 7.03 13.06 -3.27
C ALA A 48 8.37 12.32 -3.08
N ILE A 49 9.48 12.86 -3.60
CA ILE A 49 10.84 12.29 -3.48
C ILE A 49 11.58 13.02 -2.37
N VAL A 50 11.99 12.30 -1.33
CA VAL A 50 12.60 12.89 -0.12
C VAL A 50 14.05 12.51 0.09
N VAL A 51 14.48 11.34 -0.44
CA VAL A 51 15.87 10.89 -0.45
C VAL A 51 16.25 10.49 -1.87
N SER A 52 17.15 11.22 -2.49
CA SER A 52 17.64 10.89 -3.83
C SER A 52 18.73 9.81 -3.76
N ASN A 53 18.74 8.88 -4.74
CA ASN A 53 19.85 7.95 -4.90
C ASN A 53 20.99 8.65 -5.68
N PRO A 54 22.15 8.92 -5.05
CA PRO A 54 23.27 9.57 -5.74
C PRO A 54 23.89 8.70 -6.84
N ASP A 55 23.69 7.38 -6.77
CA ASP A 55 24.29 6.41 -7.68
C ASP A 55 23.39 6.08 -8.88
N ALA A 56 22.18 6.66 -8.99
CA ALA A 56 21.20 6.32 -10.03
C ALA A 56 21.78 6.44 -11.46
N LEU A 57 22.56 7.48 -11.76
CA LEU A 57 23.20 7.65 -13.07
C LEU A 57 24.33 6.64 -13.30
N ALA A 58 25.10 6.29 -12.28
CA ALA A 58 26.16 5.27 -12.39
C ALA A 58 25.54 3.87 -12.61
N GLU A 59 24.46 3.55 -11.89
CA GLU A 59 23.69 2.31 -12.10
C GLU A 59 23.12 2.24 -13.53
N ALA A 60 22.64 3.37 -14.07
CA ALA A 60 22.14 3.48 -15.45
C ALA A 60 23.25 3.26 -16.47
N GLN A 61 24.43 3.87 -16.29
CA GLN A 61 25.60 3.63 -17.14
C GLN A 61 26.01 2.15 -17.15
N ALA A 62 26.00 1.51 -15.98
CA ALA A 62 26.28 0.08 -15.86
C ALA A 62 25.24 -0.78 -16.62
N SER A 63 23.95 -0.41 -16.58
CA SER A 63 22.90 -1.07 -17.37
C SER A 63 23.14 -0.90 -18.88
N ASP A 64 23.45 0.30 -19.36
CA ASP A 64 23.75 0.55 -20.77
C ASP A 64 24.97 -0.28 -21.22
N ALA A 65 26.00 -0.38 -20.38
CA ALA A 65 27.17 -1.21 -20.66
C ALA A 65 26.84 -2.71 -20.73
N ARG A 66 25.94 -3.23 -19.86
CA ARG A 66 25.47 -4.62 -19.94
C ARG A 66 24.67 -4.85 -21.21
N ARG A 67 23.74 -3.95 -21.53
CA ARG A 67 22.91 -4.03 -22.75
C ARG A 67 23.74 -4.08 -24.00
N SER A 68 24.81 -3.26 -24.11
CA SER A 68 25.71 -3.26 -25.26
C SER A 68 26.45 -4.59 -25.47
N ARG A 69 26.59 -5.40 -24.40
CA ARG A 69 27.21 -6.73 -24.44
C ARG A 69 26.23 -7.89 -24.50
N GLY A 70 24.90 -7.58 -24.45
CA GLY A 70 23.85 -8.62 -24.37
C GLY A 70 23.76 -9.33 -23.01
N GLU A 71 24.26 -8.73 -21.94
CA GLU A 71 24.38 -9.29 -20.57
C GLU A 71 23.32 -8.75 -19.62
N LEU A 72 22.05 -8.65 -20.06
CA LEU A 72 20.97 -8.13 -19.23
C LEU A 72 20.72 -9.00 -18.00
N LEU A 73 20.46 -8.37 -16.85
CA LEU A 73 20.17 -9.05 -15.59
C LEU A 73 18.73 -9.55 -15.49
N GLY A 74 17.81 -8.91 -16.21
CA GLY A 74 16.39 -9.29 -16.18
C GLY A 74 15.50 -8.36 -17.00
N PRO A 75 14.17 -8.58 -16.96
CA PRO A 75 13.22 -7.80 -17.74
C PRO A 75 13.11 -6.32 -17.31
N LEU A 76 13.59 -5.99 -16.11
CA LEU A 76 13.57 -4.62 -15.58
C LEU A 76 14.97 -3.95 -15.64
N ASP A 77 15.98 -4.55 -16.34
CA ASP A 77 17.31 -3.97 -16.43
C ASP A 77 17.27 -2.60 -17.12
N GLY A 78 17.68 -1.56 -16.37
CA GLY A 78 17.66 -0.18 -16.82
C GLY A 78 16.32 0.57 -16.61
N ILE A 79 15.33 -0.06 -16.00
CA ILE A 79 14.03 0.56 -15.71
C ILE A 79 14.06 1.27 -14.35
N PRO A 80 13.82 2.60 -14.30
CA PRO A 80 13.82 3.37 -13.06
C PRO A 80 12.57 3.15 -12.19
N TYR A 81 12.75 3.08 -10.86
CA TYR A 81 11.68 2.96 -9.87
C TYR A 81 11.92 3.81 -8.62
N THR A 82 10.89 3.93 -7.78
CA THR A 82 10.95 4.55 -6.46
C THR A 82 10.51 3.57 -5.38
N ALA A 83 10.91 3.81 -4.13
CA ALA A 83 10.45 3.04 -2.97
C ALA A 83 10.11 3.99 -1.82
N LYS A 84 9.19 3.60 -0.94
CA LYS A 84 8.81 4.36 0.26
C LYS A 84 10.02 4.47 1.22
N ASP A 85 10.12 5.55 1.99
CA ASP A 85 11.21 5.81 2.95
C ASP A 85 11.26 4.81 4.13
N SER A 86 10.37 3.81 4.14
CA SER A 86 10.41 2.65 5.04
C SER A 86 11.28 1.49 4.56
N TYR A 87 11.75 1.51 3.31
CA TYR A 87 12.60 0.46 2.76
C TYR A 87 14.08 0.71 3.06
N LEU A 88 14.78 -0.27 3.61
CA LEU A 88 16.22 -0.26 3.59
C LEU A 88 16.72 -0.33 2.14
N ALA A 89 17.38 0.72 1.70
CA ALA A 89 18.16 0.77 0.46
C ALA A 89 19.60 1.08 0.84
N LYS A 90 20.48 0.10 0.72
CA LYS A 90 21.86 0.17 1.20
C LYS A 90 22.58 1.46 0.81
N GLY A 91 23.11 2.16 1.81
CA GLY A 91 23.82 3.42 1.67
C GLY A 91 22.94 4.67 1.73
N LEU A 92 21.61 4.55 1.66
CA LEU A 92 20.69 5.67 1.82
C LEU A 92 20.18 5.78 3.26
N THR A 93 19.66 6.94 3.63
CA THR A 93 18.91 7.10 4.89
C THR A 93 17.61 6.31 4.81
N ALA A 94 17.14 5.80 5.96
CA ALA A 94 15.87 5.10 6.10
C ALA A 94 15.11 5.71 7.30
N ALA A 95 14.78 7.00 7.17
CA ALA A 95 14.18 7.79 8.25
C ALA A 95 12.75 7.36 8.59
N ALA A 96 12.07 6.69 7.67
CA ALA A 96 10.65 6.37 7.79
C ALA A 96 9.80 7.60 8.19
N GLY A 97 10.12 8.77 7.61
CA GLY A 97 9.44 10.04 7.91
C GLY A 97 9.67 10.60 9.32
N SER A 98 10.50 10.00 10.16
CA SER A 98 10.70 10.35 11.57
C SER A 98 11.98 11.14 11.80
N TYR A 99 11.91 12.18 12.64
CA TYR A 99 13.09 12.93 13.08
C TYR A 99 14.05 12.08 13.94
N ALA A 100 13.55 11.04 14.63
CA ALA A 100 14.38 10.15 15.43
C ALA A 100 15.34 9.32 14.57
N PHE A 101 14.96 9.05 13.34
CA PHE A 101 15.69 8.16 12.42
C PHE A 101 16.24 8.88 11.17
N GLU A 102 16.24 10.22 11.15
CA GLU A 102 16.69 11.02 9.99
C GLU A 102 18.16 10.76 9.58
N HIS A 103 18.96 10.17 10.48
CA HIS A 103 20.36 9.82 10.25
C HIS A 103 20.63 8.32 10.22
N LEU A 104 19.59 7.47 10.28
CA LEU A 104 19.75 6.02 10.14
C LEU A 104 20.19 5.68 8.73
N ILE A 105 21.33 5.01 8.58
CA ILE A 105 21.82 4.56 7.29
C ILE A 105 21.54 3.08 7.10
N ALA A 106 20.91 2.73 5.98
CA ALA A 106 20.68 1.36 5.60
C ALA A 106 22.02 0.65 5.29
N GLN A 107 22.32 -0.43 6.03
CA GLN A 107 23.52 -1.24 5.85
C GLN A 107 23.30 -2.40 4.86
N ARG A 108 22.05 -2.69 4.55
CA ARG A 108 21.60 -3.75 3.63
C ARG A 108 20.38 -3.30 2.84
N ASP A 109 20.04 -4.00 1.78
CA ASP A 109 18.80 -3.79 1.05
C ASP A 109 17.63 -4.56 1.71
N ALA A 110 16.43 -4.00 1.66
CA ALA A 110 15.19 -4.75 1.84
C ALA A 110 15.04 -5.80 0.74
N PHE A 111 14.35 -6.91 1.02
CA PHE A 111 14.23 -8.00 0.04
C PHE A 111 13.69 -7.55 -1.32
N ALA A 112 12.66 -6.71 -1.36
CA ALA A 112 12.13 -6.20 -2.61
C ALA A 112 13.15 -5.34 -3.38
N ILE A 113 13.94 -4.51 -2.68
CA ILE A 113 15.05 -3.73 -3.28
C ILE A 113 16.14 -4.66 -3.82
N GLU A 114 16.55 -5.67 -3.03
CA GLU A 114 17.53 -6.69 -3.43
C GLU A 114 17.09 -7.40 -4.72
N ARG A 115 15.80 -7.79 -4.81
CA ARG A 115 15.24 -8.42 -6.02
C ARG A 115 15.30 -7.49 -7.24
N LEU A 116 14.88 -6.23 -7.07
CA LEU A 116 14.88 -5.24 -8.15
C LEU A 116 16.30 -4.91 -8.62
N ARG A 117 17.25 -4.68 -7.69
CA ARG A 117 18.67 -4.47 -8.06
C ARG A 117 19.26 -5.69 -8.78
N SER A 118 18.96 -6.90 -8.30
CA SER A 118 19.38 -8.15 -8.95
C SER A 118 18.81 -8.31 -10.36
N GLY A 119 17.62 -7.73 -10.61
CA GLY A 119 16.99 -7.66 -11.92
C GLY A 119 17.44 -6.48 -12.78
N GLY A 120 18.35 -5.65 -12.27
CA GLY A 120 18.93 -4.49 -12.99
C GLY A 120 18.07 -3.23 -12.97
N ALA A 121 16.97 -3.19 -12.19
CA ALA A 121 16.16 -1.98 -12.03
C ALA A 121 16.93 -0.91 -11.25
N ILE A 122 16.65 0.37 -11.54
CA ILE A 122 17.41 1.52 -11.02
C ILE A 122 16.57 2.29 -10.03
N LEU A 123 17.00 2.37 -8.77
CA LEU A 123 16.34 3.17 -7.75
C LEU A 123 16.63 4.67 -8.00
N ILE A 124 15.58 5.47 -8.22
CA ILE A 124 15.68 6.95 -8.31
C ILE A 124 15.84 7.58 -6.93
N GLY A 125 15.07 7.09 -5.96
CA GLY A 125 15.08 7.61 -4.61
C GLY A 125 13.94 7.08 -3.76
N LEU A 126 13.91 7.53 -2.49
CA LEU A 126 12.88 7.16 -1.54
C LEU A 126 11.79 8.22 -1.48
N THR A 127 10.55 7.78 -1.22
CA THR A 127 9.35 8.61 -1.29
C THR A 127 8.78 8.92 0.07
N ASN A 128 8.12 10.07 0.17
CA ASN A 128 7.58 10.67 1.38
C ASN A 128 6.55 9.79 2.10
N MET A 129 6.53 9.92 3.42
CA MET A 129 5.60 9.24 4.32
C MET A 129 5.51 10.00 5.66
N PRO A 130 4.41 9.85 6.45
CA PRO A 130 4.39 10.32 7.84
C PRO A 130 5.33 9.48 8.70
N ALA A 131 5.67 9.99 9.87
CA ALA A 131 6.56 9.30 10.81
C ALA A 131 6.12 7.85 11.07
N MET A 132 7.03 6.92 10.84
CA MET A 132 6.88 5.48 11.08
C MET A 132 5.64 4.83 10.44
N ALA A 133 5.08 5.42 9.39
CA ALA A 133 3.83 5.02 8.78
C ALA A 133 2.59 5.07 9.72
N ASN A 134 2.72 5.62 10.92
CA ASN A 134 1.65 5.72 11.91
C ASN A 134 0.67 6.86 11.58
N GLY A 135 0.06 6.78 10.42
CA GLY A 135 -0.85 7.79 9.86
C GLY A 135 -0.91 7.71 8.34
N GLY A 136 -1.30 8.81 7.72
CA GLY A 136 -1.41 8.90 6.26
C GLY A 136 -0.88 10.21 5.70
N MET A 137 -1.48 11.32 6.08
CA MET A 137 -1.16 12.63 5.52
C MET A 137 -0.65 13.63 6.59
N GLN A 138 -0.34 13.16 7.79
CA GLN A 138 0.40 13.93 8.78
C GLN A 138 1.80 14.23 8.26
N ARG A 139 2.35 15.38 8.65
CA ARG A 139 3.66 15.84 8.17
C ARG A 139 4.78 15.25 9.02
N GLY A 140 5.59 14.39 8.41
CA GLY A 140 6.83 13.89 9.01
C GLY A 140 8.02 14.84 8.84
N VAL A 141 9.24 14.33 9.03
CA VAL A 141 10.50 15.10 8.92
C VAL A 141 10.65 15.81 7.57
N TYR A 142 10.09 15.24 6.50
CA TYR A 142 10.11 15.79 5.15
C TYR A 142 8.79 16.50 4.76
N GLY A 143 7.88 16.74 5.70
CA GLY A 143 6.52 17.18 5.39
C GLY A 143 5.66 16.04 4.85
N ARG A 144 4.88 16.28 3.80
CA ARG A 144 4.07 15.26 3.12
C ARG A 144 4.04 15.50 1.61
N ALA A 145 3.67 14.49 0.83
CA ALA A 145 3.43 14.66 -0.60
C ALA A 145 2.06 15.33 -0.85
N GLU A 146 1.96 16.07 -1.95
CA GLU A 146 0.75 16.75 -2.38
C GLU A 146 0.13 16.09 -3.62
N SER A 147 -1.16 16.34 -3.89
CA SER A 147 -1.87 15.71 -4.99
C SER A 147 -1.42 16.21 -6.36
N PRO A 148 -1.08 15.31 -7.32
CA PRO A 148 -0.80 15.70 -8.69
C PRO A 148 -2.08 15.97 -9.50
N TYR A 149 -3.27 15.67 -8.94
CA TYR A 149 -4.57 15.88 -9.59
C TYR A 149 -5.21 17.21 -9.20
N ASN A 150 -5.42 17.46 -7.92
CA ASN A 150 -6.06 18.69 -7.43
C ASN A 150 -5.39 19.13 -6.11
N ALA A 151 -4.92 20.38 -6.07
CA ALA A 151 -4.23 20.95 -4.92
C ALA A 151 -5.13 21.15 -3.68
N ASP A 152 -6.45 21.20 -3.88
CA ASP A 152 -7.41 21.40 -2.80
C ASP A 152 -7.73 20.11 -2.03
N TYR A 153 -7.17 18.96 -2.47
CA TYR A 153 -7.45 17.64 -1.91
C TYR A 153 -6.18 16.85 -1.60
N LEU A 154 -6.29 15.98 -0.61
CA LEU A 154 -5.20 15.10 -0.20
C LEU A 154 -4.90 14.03 -1.26
N THR A 155 -3.63 13.62 -1.36
CA THR A 155 -3.19 12.54 -2.26
C THR A 155 -3.42 11.14 -1.70
N ALA A 156 -3.83 11.02 -0.41
CA ALA A 156 -4.14 9.76 0.26
C ALA A 156 -5.10 9.98 1.43
N ALA A 157 -5.60 8.91 2.04
CA ALA A 157 -6.41 8.98 3.26
C ALA A 157 -5.58 9.54 4.43
N PHE A 158 -6.18 10.44 5.23
CA PHE A 158 -5.47 11.18 6.27
C PHE A 158 -4.94 10.27 7.37
N GLY A 159 -5.76 9.35 7.88
CA GLY A 159 -5.39 8.51 9.01
C GLY A 159 -4.61 7.25 8.62
N SER A 160 -4.67 6.81 7.36
CA SER A 160 -3.93 5.64 6.88
C SER A 160 -3.74 5.68 5.36
N GLY A 161 -2.78 6.47 4.94
CA GLY A 161 -2.37 6.66 3.55
C GLY A 161 -0.86 6.82 3.43
N SER A 162 -0.09 6.14 4.31
CA SER A 162 1.31 6.49 4.54
C SER A 162 2.23 6.34 3.32
N SER A 163 1.83 5.62 2.27
CA SER A 163 2.59 5.60 1.01
C SER A 163 2.20 6.78 0.08
N ASN A 164 1.89 7.96 0.66
CA ASN A 164 1.46 9.15 -0.07
C ASN A 164 2.48 9.57 -1.14
N GLY A 165 3.78 9.58 -0.81
CA GLY A 165 4.85 9.89 -1.75
C GLY A 165 4.96 8.87 -2.89
N SER A 166 4.82 7.55 -2.62
CA SER A 166 4.85 6.50 -3.64
C SER A 166 3.69 6.64 -4.63
N GLY A 167 2.48 6.91 -4.12
CA GLY A 167 1.31 7.19 -4.97
C GLY A 167 1.53 8.41 -5.85
N THR A 168 1.91 9.55 -5.26
CA THR A 168 2.18 10.80 -5.98
C THR A 168 3.29 10.63 -7.03
N ALA A 169 4.44 10.07 -6.66
CA ALA A 169 5.58 9.89 -7.56
C ALA A 169 5.24 9.01 -8.77
N THR A 170 4.54 7.90 -8.53
CA THR A 170 4.13 6.98 -9.61
C THR A 170 3.11 7.63 -10.54
N ALA A 171 2.11 8.34 -10.00
CA ALA A 171 1.11 9.04 -10.79
C ALA A 171 1.73 10.17 -11.62
N ALA A 172 2.65 10.95 -11.03
CA ALA A 172 3.34 12.05 -11.69
C ALA A 172 4.40 11.59 -12.72
N SER A 173 4.59 10.29 -12.89
CA SER A 173 5.65 9.72 -13.74
C SER A 173 7.04 10.23 -13.34
N PHE A 174 7.39 10.13 -12.04
CA PHE A 174 8.75 10.37 -11.55
C PHE A 174 9.62 9.11 -11.62
N ALA A 175 9.01 7.97 -11.91
CA ALA A 175 9.61 6.69 -12.24
C ALA A 175 8.61 5.84 -13.02
N ALA A 176 9.03 4.67 -13.48
CA ALA A 176 8.14 3.72 -14.16
C ALA A 176 7.10 3.11 -13.21
N PHE A 177 7.49 2.83 -11.97
CA PHE A 177 6.66 2.29 -10.89
C PHE A 177 7.20 2.69 -9.52
N GLY A 178 6.41 2.42 -8.47
CA GLY A 178 6.81 2.67 -7.08
C GLY A 178 6.55 1.46 -6.19
N LEU A 179 7.27 1.37 -5.07
CA LEU A 179 6.98 0.46 -3.98
C LEU A 179 6.41 1.25 -2.80
N GLY A 180 5.18 0.97 -2.44
CA GLY A 180 4.55 1.37 -1.20
C GLY A 180 4.52 0.23 -0.19
N GLU A 181 3.78 0.44 0.87
CA GLU A 181 3.61 -0.48 1.97
C GLU A 181 2.25 -0.27 2.61
N GLU A 182 1.67 -1.30 3.24
CA GLU A 182 0.37 -1.18 3.88
C GLU A 182 0.32 -1.95 5.20
N THR A 183 -0.11 -1.24 6.26
CA THR A 183 -0.48 -1.81 7.56
C THR A 183 -2.01 -1.82 7.72
N TRP A 184 -2.68 -0.70 7.42
CA TRP A 184 -4.15 -0.59 7.43
C TRP A 184 -4.69 -0.42 6.01
N SER A 185 -4.46 0.76 5.42
CA SER A 185 -4.87 1.08 4.05
C SER A 185 -3.82 1.90 3.29
N SER A 186 -2.60 1.93 3.79
CA SER A 186 -1.53 2.82 3.33
C SER A 186 -1.03 2.55 1.91
N GLY A 187 -1.36 1.42 1.31
CA GLY A 187 -1.08 1.13 -0.10
C GLY A 187 -2.29 1.43 -0.99
N ARG A 188 -3.49 0.97 -0.59
CA ARG A 188 -4.75 1.14 -1.35
C ARG A 188 -5.19 2.60 -1.43
N ALA A 189 -5.10 3.34 -0.30
CA ALA A 189 -5.55 4.73 -0.23
C ALA A 189 -4.75 5.66 -1.16
N PRO A 190 -3.40 5.69 -1.15
CA PRO A 190 -2.69 6.51 -2.13
C PRO A 190 -2.87 6.01 -3.56
N ALA A 191 -3.00 4.71 -3.81
CA ALA A 191 -3.24 4.21 -5.16
C ALA A 191 -4.55 4.74 -5.73
N THR A 192 -5.65 4.69 -4.97
CA THR A 192 -6.96 5.15 -5.41
C THR A 192 -6.99 6.64 -5.73
N ASN A 193 -6.37 7.48 -4.87
CA ASN A 193 -6.36 8.94 -5.03
C ASN A 193 -5.34 9.41 -6.08
N ASN A 194 -4.60 8.48 -6.70
CA ASN A 194 -3.59 8.73 -7.73
C ASN A 194 -3.85 7.93 -9.03
N ALA A 195 -5.04 7.37 -9.22
CA ALA A 195 -5.43 6.57 -10.38
C ALA A 195 -4.41 5.45 -10.68
N LEU A 196 -3.99 4.69 -9.69
CA LEU A 196 -3.00 3.63 -9.80
C LEU A 196 -3.60 2.26 -9.52
N CYS A 197 -2.93 1.24 -10.04
CA CYS A 197 -3.07 -0.13 -9.62
C CYS A 197 -2.22 -0.36 -8.36
N ALA A 198 -2.78 -1.11 -7.40
CA ALA A 198 -2.08 -1.57 -6.21
C ALA A 198 -2.45 -3.03 -5.90
N TYR A 199 -1.48 -3.78 -5.42
CA TYR A 199 -1.69 -5.15 -4.98
C TYR A 199 -1.19 -5.30 -3.55
N THR A 200 -2.09 -5.70 -2.64
CA THR A 200 -1.73 -6.08 -1.27
C THR A 200 -1.79 -7.60 -1.16
N PRO A 201 -0.66 -8.27 -1.03
CA PRO A 201 -0.57 -9.72 -1.12
C PRO A 201 -1.13 -10.45 0.11
N SER A 202 -1.40 -11.74 -0.05
CA SER A 202 -1.48 -12.67 1.08
C SER A 202 -0.14 -12.72 1.82
N ARG A 203 -0.18 -13.07 3.11
CA ARG A 203 0.98 -13.13 4.00
C ARG A 203 2.12 -13.97 3.42
N GLY A 204 3.33 -13.42 3.39
CA GLY A 204 4.54 -14.10 2.93
C GLY A 204 4.68 -14.28 1.42
N VAL A 205 3.76 -13.78 0.60
CA VAL A 205 3.87 -13.82 -0.88
C VAL A 205 4.94 -12.86 -1.37
N ILE A 206 5.04 -11.67 -0.78
CA ILE A 206 6.19 -10.76 -0.93
C ILE A 206 6.80 -10.60 0.46
N SER A 207 8.09 -10.86 0.60
CA SER A 207 8.79 -10.70 1.87
C SER A 207 8.86 -9.23 2.28
N VAL A 208 8.54 -8.94 3.54
CA VAL A 208 8.67 -7.61 4.15
C VAL A 208 10.04 -7.38 4.82
N ARG A 209 10.98 -8.33 4.69
CA ARG A 209 12.32 -8.22 5.26
C ARG A 209 13.01 -6.94 4.81
N GLY A 210 13.48 -6.15 5.79
CA GLY A 210 14.16 -4.88 5.55
C GLY A 210 13.22 -3.70 5.29
N ASN A 211 11.92 -3.88 5.50
CA ASN A 211 10.97 -2.78 5.62
C ASN A 211 10.83 -2.40 7.10
N TRP A 212 10.75 -1.10 7.41
CA TRP A 212 10.39 -0.66 8.74
C TRP A 212 9.02 -1.24 9.12
N PRO A 213 8.92 -2.07 10.16
CA PRO A 213 7.63 -2.56 10.61
C PRO A 213 6.87 -1.44 11.34
N LEU A 214 5.54 -1.37 11.13
CA LEU A 214 4.64 -0.65 12.03
C LEU A 214 3.93 -1.64 12.95
N VAL A 215 3.18 -2.58 12.36
CA VAL A 215 2.55 -3.69 13.09
C VAL A 215 2.85 -4.99 12.31
N PRO A 216 3.80 -5.80 12.74
CA PRO A 216 4.35 -6.89 11.92
C PRO A 216 3.36 -8.00 11.56
N THR A 217 2.22 -8.07 12.23
CA THR A 217 1.12 -8.98 11.86
C THR A 217 0.32 -8.49 10.66
N MET A 218 0.41 -7.20 10.31
CA MET A 218 -0.41 -6.53 9.28
C MET A 218 0.40 -6.12 8.05
N ASP A 219 1.68 -5.77 8.23
CA ASP A 219 2.52 -5.12 7.21
C ASP A 219 2.70 -5.95 5.95
N VAL A 220 2.55 -5.30 4.79
CA VAL A 220 2.81 -5.91 3.47
C VAL A 220 3.46 -4.92 2.52
N VAL A 221 4.31 -5.42 1.62
CA VAL A 221 4.82 -4.68 0.46
C VAL A 221 3.70 -4.47 -0.54
N VAL A 222 3.58 -3.24 -1.07
CA VAL A 222 2.53 -2.87 -2.05
C VAL A 222 3.16 -2.20 -3.27
N PRO A 223 3.30 -2.90 -4.40
CA PRO A 223 3.66 -2.25 -5.65
C PRO A 223 2.56 -1.28 -6.12
N HIS A 224 2.97 -0.10 -6.59
CA HIS A 224 2.14 0.91 -7.23
C HIS A 224 2.53 1.03 -8.71
N THR A 225 1.58 0.86 -9.61
CA THR A 225 1.79 0.97 -11.05
C THR A 225 0.66 1.72 -11.73
N ARG A 226 0.91 2.23 -12.93
CA ARG A 226 -0.13 2.92 -13.71
C ARG A 226 -1.09 1.95 -14.39
N THR A 227 -0.64 0.72 -14.66
CA THR A 227 -1.43 -0.32 -15.33
C THR A 227 -1.23 -1.68 -14.67
N MET A 228 -2.16 -2.61 -14.87
CA MET A 228 -1.98 -4.00 -14.45
C MET A 228 -0.90 -4.72 -15.27
N ALA A 229 -0.63 -4.28 -16.50
CA ALA A 229 0.49 -4.79 -17.27
C ALA A 229 1.84 -4.50 -16.60
N ASP A 230 2.06 -3.26 -16.15
CA ASP A 230 3.25 -2.88 -15.39
C ASP A 230 3.31 -3.61 -14.04
N MET A 231 2.14 -3.80 -13.37
CA MET A 231 2.05 -4.59 -12.13
C MET A 231 2.61 -6.00 -12.34
N PHE A 232 2.24 -6.66 -13.42
CA PHE A 232 2.69 -8.03 -13.71
C PHE A 232 4.18 -8.12 -13.99
N GLU A 233 4.76 -7.13 -14.67
CA GLU A 233 6.22 -7.05 -14.89
C GLU A 233 6.97 -6.90 -13.55
N VAL A 234 6.47 -6.07 -12.63
CA VAL A 234 7.07 -5.88 -11.30
C VAL A 234 6.93 -7.14 -10.45
N LEU A 235 5.74 -7.76 -10.41
CA LEU A 235 5.49 -8.96 -9.62
C LEU A 235 6.34 -10.16 -10.06
N ASP A 236 6.64 -10.25 -11.34
CA ASP A 236 7.49 -11.34 -11.86
C ASP A 236 8.91 -11.31 -11.28
N VAL A 237 9.37 -10.13 -10.83
CA VAL A 237 10.67 -9.92 -10.18
C VAL A 237 10.60 -10.00 -8.66
N VAL A 238 9.61 -9.32 -8.03
CA VAL A 238 9.61 -9.17 -6.56
C VAL A 238 8.98 -10.35 -5.82
N VAL A 239 8.09 -11.12 -6.46
CA VAL A 239 7.48 -12.31 -5.85
C VAL A 239 8.42 -13.50 -6.00
N ALA A 240 9.23 -13.72 -4.99
CA ALA A 240 10.22 -14.80 -4.95
C ALA A 240 10.37 -15.35 -3.52
N ASN A 241 10.90 -16.56 -3.41
CA ASN A 241 11.24 -17.10 -2.10
C ASN A 241 12.43 -16.33 -1.51
N ASP A 242 12.25 -15.82 -0.31
CA ASP A 242 13.33 -15.25 0.49
C ASP A 242 13.87 -16.33 1.44
N PRO A 243 15.17 -16.66 1.40
CA PRO A 243 15.74 -17.67 2.29
C PRO A 243 15.87 -17.20 3.75
N GLU A 244 15.89 -15.89 3.99
CA GLU A 244 15.98 -15.28 5.32
C GLU A 244 14.57 -14.96 5.82
N THR A 245 14.24 -15.37 7.05
CA THR A 245 12.92 -15.14 7.67
C THR A 245 12.93 -14.02 8.70
N ARG A 246 14.10 -13.62 9.24
CA ARG A 246 14.22 -12.52 10.19
C ARG A 246 13.69 -11.23 9.57
N GLY A 247 12.86 -10.49 10.32
CA GLY A 247 12.20 -9.28 9.82
C GLY A 247 10.91 -9.53 9.00
N ASP A 248 10.43 -10.79 8.97
CA ASP A 248 9.12 -11.15 8.40
C ASP A 248 8.42 -12.12 9.35
N LEU A 249 7.60 -11.59 10.23
CA LEU A 249 6.95 -12.34 11.33
C LEU A 249 6.21 -13.58 10.82
N TRP A 250 5.42 -13.44 9.75
CA TRP A 250 4.61 -14.55 9.24
C TRP A 250 5.44 -15.70 8.68
N ARG A 251 6.62 -15.43 8.18
CA ARG A 251 7.55 -16.46 7.70
C ARG A 251 8.49 -16.99 8.80
N ALA A 252 8.72 -16.19 9.85
CA ALA A 252 9.59 -16.56 10.96
C ALA A 252 8.87 -17.40 12.03
N GLN A 253 7.56 -17.21 12.22
CA GLN A 253 6.80 -17.91 13.26
C GLN A 253 6.62 -19.40 12.93
N PRO A 254 6.67 -20.30 13.93
CA PRO A 254 6.62 -21.75 13.71
C PRO A 254 5.20 -22.36 13.79
N TRP A 255 4.19 -21.58 14.15
CA TRP A 255 2.87 -22.10 14.55
C TRP A 255 1.89 -22.30 13.41
N ILE A 256 2.03 -21.51 12.34
CA ILE A 256 1.12 -21.48 11.20
C ILE A 256 1.93 -21.70 9.93
N VAL A 257 1.58 -22.73 9.18
CA VAL A 257 2.21 -22.98 7.89
C VAL A 257 1.61 -22.04 6.86
N ILE A 258 2.44 -21.14 6.32
CA ILE A 258 2.08 -20.31 5.17
C ILE A 258 2.76 -20.85 3.90
N PRO A 259 2.11 -20.73 2.72
CA PRO A 259 2.71 -21.16 1.46
C PRO A 259 3.98 -20.35 1.14
N ARG A 260 4.95 -20.99 0.50
CA ARG A 260 6.08 -20.26 -0.10
C ARG A 260 5.59 -19.41 -1.28
N ALA A 261 6.24 -18.28 -1.54
CA ALA A 261 5.93 -17.42 -2.67
C ALA A 261 5.88 -18.19 -4.01
N SER A 262 6.81 -19.13 -4.22
CA SER A 262 6.85 -19.99 -5.41
C SER A 262 5.67 -20.95 -5.57
N ALA A 263 4.91 -21.20 -4.50
CA ALA A 263 3.72 -22.06 -4.55
C ALA A 263 2.44 -21.26 -4.85
N VAL A 264 2.46 -19.94 -4.62
CA VAL A 264 1.32 -19.04 -4.84
C VAL A 264 1.41 -18.35 -6.20
N ARG A 265 2.61 -17.92 -6.60
CA ARG A 265 2.81 -17.21 -7.87
C ARG A 265 2.54 -18.09 -9.09
N PRO A 266 2.01 -17.55 -10.18
CA PRO A 266 1.96 -18.24 -11.46
C PRO A 266 3.40 -18.41 -12.03
N LYS A 267 3.53 -19.20 -13.09
CA LYS A 267 4.82 -19.34 -13.80
C LYS A 267 5.31 -18.00 -14.37
N SER A 268 4.39 -17.16 -14.82
CA SER A 268 4.62 -15.81 -15.32
C SER A 268 3.41 -14.95 -15.02
N TYR A 269 3.61 -13.82 -14.36
CA TYR A 269 2.53 -12.85 -14.14
C TYR A 269 2.09 -12.16 -15.44
N PRO A 270 2.99 -11.73 -16.36
CA PRO A 270 2.59 -11.18 -17.66
C PRO A 270 1.66 -12.07 -18.48
N ALA A 271 1.73 -13.40 -18.31
CA ALA A 271 0.83 -14.34 -18.96
C ALA A 271 -0.64 -14.27 -18.47
N LEU A 272 -0.90 -13.59 -17.36
CA LEU A 272 -2.27 -13.33 -16.86
C LEU A 272 -2.95 -12.15 -17.56
N LEU A 273 -2.19 -11.33 -18.29
CA LEU A 273 -2.74 -10.15 -18.98
C LEU A 273 -3.71 -10.58 -20.07
N PRO A 274 -4.96 -10.10 -20.06
CA PRO A 274 -5.89 -10.41 -21.14
C PRO A 274 -5.44 -9.79 -22.47
N ASP A 275 -5.53 -10.56 -23.54
CA ASP A 275 -5.34 -10.06 -24.90
C ASP A 275 -6.65 -9.38 -25.37
N GLY A 276 -6.85 -8.13 -24.92
CA GLY A 276 -8.01 -7.31 -25.26
C GLY A 276 -9.31 -7.69 -24.54
N VAL A 277 -10.37 -6.97 -24.88
CA VAL A 277 -11.69 -7.01 -24.21
C VAL A 277 -12.33 -8.41 -24.24
N GLU A 278 -12.19 -9.14 -25.34
CA GLU A 278 -12.81 -10.46 -25.48
C GLU A 278 -12.16 -11.51 -24.56
N SER A 279 -10.85 -11.42 -24.39
CA SER A 279 -10.12 -12.25 -23.42
C SER A 279 -10.48 -11.87 -21.97
N ALA A 280 -10.62 -10.58 -21.68
CA ALA A 280 -11.08 -10.08 -20.39
C ALA A 280 -12.47 -10.60 -20.02
N ARG A 281 -13.40 -10.61 -20.99
CA ARG A 281 -14.74 -11.19 -20.82
C ARG A 281 -14.70 -12.67 -20.43
N LYS A 282 -13.79 -13.46 -20.98
CA LYS A 282 -13.64 -14.89 -20.62
C LYS A 282 -13.20 -15.07 -19.16
N VAL A 283 -12.39 -14.15 -18.63
CA VAL A 283 -11.97 -14.17 -17.21
C VAL A 283 -13.14 -13.83 -16.28
N LEU A 284 -13.98 -12.87 -16.67
CA LEU A 284 -15.06 -12.31 -15.83
C LEU A 284 -16.38 -13.08 -15.98
N ALA A 285 -16.61 -13.76 -17.11
CA ALA A 285 -17.86 -14.48 -17.37
C ALA A 285 -18.15 -15.55 -16.29
N GLY A 286 -19.37 -15.49 -15.74
CA GLY A 286 -19.83 -16.39 -14.69
C GLY A 286 -19.22 -16.15 -13.32
N LYS A 287 -18.38 -15.13 -13.15
CA LYS A 287 -17.90 -14.71 -11.83
C LYS A 287 -18.99 -13.97 -11.07
N ARG A 288 -18.98 -14.14 -9.75
CA ARG A 288 -19.97 -13.52 -8.87
C ARG A 288 -19.28 -12.69 -7.80
N PHE A 289 -19.51 -11.36 -7.83
CA PHE A 289 -18.89 -10.39 -6.93
C PHE A 289 -19.91 -9.83 -5.95
N GLY A 290 -19.54 -9.83 -4.65
CA GLY A 290 -20.32 -9.21 -3.58
C GLY A 290 -20.00 -7.72 -3.44
N ILE A 291 -21.01 -6.87 -3.33
CA ILE A 291 -20.87 -5.44 -3.04
C ILE A 291 -21.33 -5.20 -1.59
N PRO A 292 -20.42 -4.87 -0.65
CA PRO A 292 -20.80 -4.52 0.71
C PRO A 292 -21.73 -3.30 0.74
N ARG A 293 -22.95 -3.49 1.27
CA ARG A 293 -23.97 -2.43 1.38
C ARG A 293 -23.46 -1.20 2.14
N MET A 294 -22.60 -1.44 3.16
CA MET A 294 -22.04 -0.39 4.00
C MET A 294 -21.20 0.65 3.24
N TYR A 295 -20.58 0.26 2.12
CA TYR A 295 -19.70 1.16 1.35
C TYR A 295 -20.38 1.85 0.17
N VAL A 296 -21.68 1.58 -0.04
CA VAL A 296 -22.47 2.16 -1.13
C VAL A 296 -23.75 2.83 -0.61
N ASN A 297 -23.75 3.30 0.62
CA ASN A 297 -24.87 3.97 1.31
C ASN A 297 -26.16 3.13 1.38
N ALA A 298 -26.07 1.80 1.27
CA ALA A 298 -27.20 0.89 1.20
C ALA A 298 -27.42 0.07 2.49
N ASP A 299 -26.75 0.41 3.60
CA ASP A 299 -26.89 -0.23 4.90
C ASP A 299 -27.24 0.80 5.98
N ALA A 300 -28.50 0.77 6.44
CA ALA A 300 -28.97 1.71 7.44
C ALA A 300 -28.44 1.42 8.86
N GLU A 301 -27.99 0.20 9.11
CA GLU A 301 -27.50 -0.23 10.44
C GLU A 301 -25.98 -0.06 10.59
N ALA A 302 -25.24 0.09 9.48
CA ALA A 302 -23.80 0.25 9.54
C ALA A 302 -23.41 1.58 10.23
N GLY A 303 -22.47 1.53 11.16
CA GLY A 303 -21.94 2.69 11.86
C GLY A 303 -22.88 3.34 12.87
N VAL A 304 -23.85 2.59 13.42
CA VAL A 304 -24.74 3.06 14.49
C VAL A 304 -24.37 2.50 15.87
N GLY A 305 -23.33 1.66 15.97
CA GLY A 305 -22.84 1.12 17.24
C GLY A 305 -22.21 2.21 18.12
N GLU A 306 -22.41 2.11 19.44
CA GLU A 306 -21.84 3.05 20.41
C GLU A 306 -20.37 2.75 20.74
N ASN A 307 -19.96 1.48 20.68
CA ASN A 307 -18.61 1.03 20.99
C ASN A 307 -17.91 0.57 19.72
N LEU A 308 -16.96 1.37 19.28
CA LEU A 308 -16.17 1.08 18.08
C LEU A 308 -15.14 -0.04 18.36
N GLY A 309 -14.89 -0.89 17.37
CA GLY A 309 -13.80 -1.85 17.39
C GLY A 309 -12.41 -1.19 17.22
N ILE A 310 -11.37 -2.00 17.10
CA ILE A 310 -10.05 -1.50 16.72
C ILE A 310 -10.17 -0.87 15.33
N GLY A 311 -9.63 0.35 15.18
CA GLY A 311 -9.81 1.14 13.96
C GLY A 311 -10.79 2.30 14.14
N GLY A 312 -11.33 2.45 15.34
CA GLY A 312 -12.02 3.66 15.80
C GLY A 312 -13.22 4.03 14.95
N SER A 313 -13.15 5.20 14.32
CA SER A 313 -14.28 5.82 13.64
C SER A 313 -14.78 5.10 12.37
N THR A 314 -14.09 4.08 11.89
CA THR A 314 -14.60 3.29 10.75
C THR A 314 -15.79 2.43 11.11
N GLY A 315 -16.05 2.20 12.39
CA GLY A 315 -17.33 1.67 12.87
C GLY A 315 -18.50 2.62 12.68
N ARG A 316 -18.26 3.91 12.43
CA ARG A 316 -19.30 4.89 12.10
C ARG A 316 -19.79 4.70 10.68
N ARG A 317 -21.01 5.20 10.42
CA ARG A 317 -21.60 5.17 9.10
C ARG A 317 -20.72 5.91 8.09
N ILE A 318 -20.26 5.19 7.08
CA ILE A 318 -19.54 5.76 5.95
C ILE A 318 -20.56 6.38 4.99
N GLN A 319 -20.33 7.65 4.65
CA GLN A 319 -21.13 8.40 3.68
C GLN A 319 -20.32 8.53 2.40
N THR A 320 -20.55 7.62 1.48
CA THR A 320 -19.86 7.63 0.18
C THR A 320 -20.39 8.76 -0.69
N ARG A 321 -19.48 9.58 -1.22
CA ARG A 321 -19.75 10.71 -2.11
C ARG A 321 -20.49 10.25 -3.36
N GLN A 322 -21.41 11.07 -3.87
CA GLN A 322 -22.24 10.70 -5.02
C GLN A 322 -21.38 10.41 -6.27
N SER A 323 -20.37 11.22 -6.56
CA SER A 323 -19.49 10.98 -7.72
C SER A 323 -18.66 9.69 -7.61
N VAL A 324 -18.36 9.21 -6.40
CA VAL A 324 -17.79 7.87 -6.18
C VAL A 324 -18.81 6.79 -6.49
N LEU A 325 -20.07 6.97 -6.04
CA LEU A 325 -21.16 6.02 -6.33
C LEU A 325 -21.44 5.93 -7.83
N ASP A 326 -21.41 7.06 -8.55
CA ASP A 326 -21.64 7.10 -10.00
C ASP A 326 -20.56 6.30 -10.74
N LEU A 327 -19.30 6.48 -10.38
CA LEU A 327 -18.17 5.72 -10.95
C LEU A 327 -18.26 4.22 -10.58
N PHE A 328 -18.64 3.91 -9.35
CA PHE A 328 -18.80 2.54 -8.90
C PHE A 328 -19.97 1.83 -9.61
N GLN A 329 -21.07 2.54 -9.85
CA GLN A 329 -22.19 2.01 -10.66
C GLN A 329 -21.74 1.73 -12.10
N ALA A 330 -20.97 2.63 -12.72
CA ALA A 330 -20.39 2.40 -14.04
C ALA A 330 -19.43 1.20 -14.07
N ALA A 331 -18.61 1.02 -13.03
CA ALA A 331 -17.74 -0.14 -12.87
C ALA A 331 -18.54 -1.44 -12.75
N GLY A 332 -19.61 -1.46 -11.94
CA GLY A 332 -20.52 -2.59 -11.81
C GLY A 332 -21.22 -2.95 -13.15
N ALA A 333 -21.63 -1.94 -13.90
CA ALA A 333 -22.21 -2.13 -15.24
C ALA A 333 -21.19 -2.74 -16.22
N ALA A 334 -19.94 -2.30 -16.19
CA ALA A 334 -18.87 -2.87 -17.02
C ALA A 334 -18.59 -4.35 -16.68
N LEU A 335 -18.53 -4.70 -15.39
CA LEU A 335 -18.40 -6.10 -14.95
C LEU A 335 -19.58 -6.96 -15.41
N THR A 336 -20.80 -6.44 -15.30
CA THR A 336 -22.02 -7.13 -15.76
C THR A 336 -22.01 -7.31 -17.30
N ALA A 337 -21.61 -6.28 -18.04
CA ALA A 337 -21.48 -6.37 -19.50
C ALA A 337 -20.38 -7.36 -19.93
N ALA A 338 -19.40 -7.61 -19.07
CA ALA A 338 -18.38 -8.64 -19.26
C ALA A 338 -18.84 -10.05 -18.82
N GLY A 339 -20.08 -10.21 -18.35
CA GLY A 339 -20.69 -11.51 -18.01
C GLY A 339 -20.54 -11.89 -16.53
N ALA A 340 -20.11 -10.98 -15.66
CA ALA A 340 -20.10 -11.20 -14.22
C ALA A 340 -21.47 -10.88 -13.60
N GLU A 341 -21.79 -11.52 -12.48
CA GLU A 341 -22.90 -11.16 -11.59
C GLU A 341 -22.39 -10.28 -10.46
N VAL A 342 -23.04 -9.14 -10.20
CA VAL A 342 -22.75 -8.28 -9.05
C VAL A 342 -23.96 -8.23 -8.13
N VAL A 343 -23.76 -8.46 -6.83
CA VAL A 343 -24.85 -8.56 -5.84
C VAL A 343 -24.55 -7.78 -4.57
N LEU A 344 -25.55 -7.08 -4.04
CA LEU A 344 -25.43 -6.42 -2.74
C LEU A 344 -25.40 -7.47 -1.62
N VAL A 345 -24.46 -7.32 -0.69
CA VAL A 345 -24.26 -8.23 0.44
C VAL A 345 -23.98 -7.47 1.74
N ASP A 346 -24.24 -8.12 2.87
CA ASP A 346 -23.71 -7.69 4.15
C ASP A 346 -22.21 -8.04 4.20
N PHE A 347 -21.44 -7.38 5.06
CA PHE A 347 -19.98 -7.62 5.13
C PHE A 347 -19.56 -8.03 6.54
N PRO A 348 -19.88 -9.25 6.97
CA PRO A 348 -19.72 -9.67 8.35
C PRO A 348 -18.29 -9.65 8.85
N VAL A 349 -17.28 -9.81 7.99
CA VAL A 349 -15.88 -9.75 8.43
C VAL A 349 -15.52 -8.38 8.99
N VAL A 350 -16.06 -7.28 8.42
CA VAL A 350 -15.88 -5.93 8.95
C VAL A 350 -16.82 -5.67 10.12
N SER A 351 -18.10 -5.99 9.99
CA SER A 351 -19.07 -5.79 11.06
C SER A 351 -18.69 -6.52 12.35
N ASN A 352 -18.23 -7.78 12.25
CA ASN A 352 -17.79 -8.58 13.40
C ASN A 352 -16.42 -8.15 13.95
N TYR A 353 -15.67 -7.42 13.17
CA TYR A 353 -14.37 -6.88 13.60
C TYR A 353 -14.54 -5.54 14.32
N GLU A 354 -15.28 -4.60 13.71
CA GLU A 354 -15.38 -3.20 14.15
C GLU A 354 -16.58 -2.92 15.05
N ARG A 355 -17.51 -3.88 15.21
CA ARG A 355 -18.78 -3.64 15.93
C ARG A 355 -19.53 -2.41 15.39
N ASP A 356 -19.67 -2.33 14.08
CA ASP A 356 -20.32 -1.22 13.40
C ASP A 356 -21.82 -1.06 13.75
N ARG A 357 -22.40 -2.04 14.44
CA ARG A 357 -23.81 -2.10 14.90
C ARG A 357 -23.91 -2.84 16.24
N GLU A 358 -24.97 -2.58 16.99
CA GLU A 358 -25.16 -3.18 18.32
C GLU A 358 -25.22 -4.72 18.31
N SER A 359 -25.82 -5.29 17.26
CA SER A 359 -25.96 -6.74 17.14
C SER A 359 -24.66 -7.48 16.77
N ALA A 360 -23.61 -6.76 16.32
CA ALA A 360 -22.35 -7.34 15.94
C ALA A 360 -21.35 -7.42 17.12
N PRO A 361 -20.50 -8.45 17.18
CA PRO A 361 -19.35 -8.44 18.09
C PRO A 361 -18.29 -7.46 17.60
N SER A 362 -17.21 -7.30 18.36
CA SER A 362 -15.93 -6.74 17.88
C SER A 362 -14.88 -7.84 17.79
N ILE A 363 -13.72 -7.55 17.24
CA ILE A 363 -12.57 -8.47 17.27
C ILE A 363 -12.26 -8.92 18.70
N ARG A 364 -12.41 -8.03 19.70
CA ARG A 364 -12.20 -8.29 21.13
C ARG A 364 -13.25 -9.22 21.74
N THR A 365 -14.49 -9.20 21.24
CA THR A 365 -15.63 -9.95 21.81
C THR A 365 -16.08 -11.13 20.94
N ARG A 366 -15.53 -11.28 19.73
CA ARG A 366 -15.82 -12.39 18.81
C ARG A 366 -15.36 -13.75 19.36
N GLY A 367 -14.40 -13.76 20.29
CA GLY A 367 -13.93 -14.96 20.97
C GLY A 367 -12.93 -15.82 20.15
N PHE A 368 -12.33 -15.26 19.10
CA PHE A 368 -11.26 -15.90 18.34
C PHE A 368 -9.89 -15.33 18.65
N VAL A 369 -9.85 -14.05 19.03
CA VAL A 369 -8.64 -13.30 19.38
C VAL A 369 -8.83 -12.73 20.77
N SER A 370 -7.89 -12.92 21.67
CA SER A 370 -7.99 -12.39 23.04
C SER A 370 -7.63 -10.90 23.10
N PRO A 371 -8.25 -10.14 24.03
CA PRO A 371 -7.82 -8.75 24.29
C PRO A 371 -6.36 -8.62 24.70
N GLU A 372 -5.83 -9.63 25.40
CA GLU A 372 -4.42 -9.70 25.83
C GLU A 372 -3.48 -9.77 24.61
N PHE A 373 -3.81 -10.59 23.61
CA PHE A 373 -3.04 -10.60 22.36
C PHE A 373 -3.05 -9.24 21.68
N LEU A 374 -4.23 -8.62 21.53
CA LEU A 374 -4.35 -7.32 20.85
C LEU A 374 -3.53 -6.22 21.52
N HIS A 375 -3.42 -6.28 22.86
CA HIS A 375 -2.53 -5.38 23.61
C HIS A 375 -1.05 -5.71 23.34
N ARG A 376 -0.68 -7.01 23.48
CA ARG A 376 0.71 -7.46 23.26
C ARG A 376 1.20 -7.26 21.83
N GLU A 377 0.30 -7.37 20.86
CA GLU A 377 0.61 -7.11 19.45
C GLU A 377 1.11 -5.69 19.23
N ILE A 378 0.40 -4.70 19.80
CA ILE A 378 0.71 -3.29 19.60
C ILE A 378 1.91 -2.86 20.45
N TRP A 379 2.00 -3.29 21.71
CA TRP A 379 3.10 -2.90 22.59
C TRP A 379 4.32 -3.80 22.42
N ASP A 380 4.23 -5.02 22.89
CA ASP A 380 5.40 -5.90 23.00
C ASP A 380 5.96 -6.29 21.62
N LEU A 381 5.08 -6.72 20.71
CA LEU A 381 5.50 -7.22 19.42
C LEU A 381 5.96 -6.10 18.48
N SER A 382 5.24 -4.97 18.44
CA SER A 382 5.65 -3.83 17.60
C SER A 382 6.93 -3.19 18.09
N ALA A 383 7.07 -2.91 19.41
CA ALA A 383 8.30 -2.36 19.95
C ALA A 383 9.49 -3.33 19.78
N TRP A 384 9.28 -4.64 20.02
CA TRP A 384 10.30 -5.65 19.73
C TRP A 384 10.71 -5.65 18.27
N SER A 385 9.75 -5.56 17.34
CA SER A 385 10.05 -5.60 15.91
C SER A 385 10.86 -4.39 15.44
N TRP A 386 10.67 -3.22 16.04
CA TRP A 386 11.49 -2.03 15.78
C TRP A 386 12.92 -2.21 16.28
N ASP A 387 13.09 -2.76 17.50
CA ASP A 387 14.41 -3.06 18.05
C ASP A 387 15.14 -4.13 17.21
N ASP A 388 14.43 -5.20 16.80
CA ASP A 388 14.98 -6.24 15.93
C ASP A 388 15.36 -5.71 14.55
N PHE A 389 14.59 -4.78 13.99
CA PHE A 389 14.89 -4.11 12.72
C PHE A 389 16.19 -3.31 12.79
N LEU A 390 16.37 -2.48 13.84
CA LEU A 390 17.59 -1.70 14.05
C LEU A 390 18.82 -2.61 14.24
N ARG A 391 18.69 -3.65 15.07
CA ARG A 391 19.75 -4.66 15.28
C ARG A 391 20.07 -5.42 14.01
N ALA A 392 19.06 -5.74 13.18
CA ALA A 392 19.26 -6.42 11.90
C ALA A 392 19.91 -5.51 10.86
N ASN A 393 19.59 -4.22 10.85
CA ASN A 393 20.25 -3.24 10.00
C ASN A 393 21.73 -3.06 10.37
N GLY A 394 22.05 -2.95 11.66
CA GLY A 394 23.42 -2.90 12.16
C GLY A 394 24.14 -1.57 11.91
N ASP A 395 23.43 -0.45 11.86
CA ASP A 395 24.04 0.89 11.83
C ASP A 395 24.71 1.16 13.18
N PRO A 396 26.04 1.38 13.24
CA PRO A 396 26.74 1.61 14.49
C PRO A 396 26.30 2.89 15.25
N ASN A 397 25.71 3.85 14.53
CA ASN A 397 25.23 5.10 15.10
C ASN A 397 23.83 4.96 15.75
N LEU A 398 23.08 3.92 15.37
CA LEU A 398 21.74 3.64 15.88
C LEU A 398 21.50 2.13 15.99
N PRO A 399 22.21 1.45 16.93
CA PRO A 399 22.29 -0.02 16.96
C PRO A 399 21.02 -0.72 17.48
N SER A 400 20.15 0.00 18.21
CA SER A 400 18.97 -0.56 18.88
C SER A 400 18.01 0.53 19.33
N LEU A 401 16.77 0.16 19.60
CA LEU A 401 15.69 1.09 19.93
C LEU A 401 15.88 1.78 21.30
N ASP A 402 16.53 1.11 22.25
CA ASP A 402 16.82 1.67 23.59
C ASP A 402 17.79 2.89 23.57
N HIS A 403 18.45 3.15 22.44
CA HIS A 403 19.27 4.34 22.23
C HIS A 403 18.51 5.51 21.59
N VAL A 404 17.24 5.33 21.25
CA VAL A 404 16.43 6.33 20.55
C VAL A 404 15.79 7.31 21.54
N ASP A 405 15.77 8.60 21.18
CA ASP A 405 14.96 9.61 21.85
C ASP A 405 13.52 9.52 21.32
N GLY A 406 12.63 8.91 22.09
CA GLY A 406 11.24 8.68 21.73
C GLY A 406 10.47 9.97 21.40
N SER A 407 10.80 11.09 22.07
CA SER A 407 10.15 12.39 21.81
C SER A 407 10.35 12.92 20.39
N ARG A 408 11.29 12.35 19.63
CA ARG A 408 11.59 12.69 18.25
C ARG A 408 10.96 11.74 17.23
N ILE A 409 10.30 10.67 17.64
CA ILE A 409 9.71 9.69 16.71
C ILE A 409 8.54 10.33 15.98
N TRP A 410 7.54 10.79 16.73
CA TRP A 410 6.39 11.49 16.20
C TRP A 410 6.34 12.91 16.77
N VAL A 411 6.50 13.89 15.89
CA VAL A 411 6.49 15.31 16.26
C VAL A 411 5.39 16.00 15.47
N ASN A 412 4.37 16.48 16.17
CA ASN A 412 3.32 17.29 15.52
C ASN A 412 3.88 18.64 15.13
N PRO A 413 3.71 19.06 13.85
CA PRO A 413 4.11 20.40 13.43
C PRO A 413 3.35 21.49 14.20
N PRO A 414 3.95 22.68 14.43
CA PRO A 414 3.25 23.81 15.04
C PRO A 414 1.96 24.15 14.28
N GLY A 415 0.84 24.23 14.99
CA GLY A 415 -0.47 24.57 14.42
C GLY A 415 -1.24 23.38 13.81
N ALA A 416 -0.68 22.18 13.81
CA ALA A 416 -1.43 20.99 13.44
C ALA A 416 -2.59 20.73 14.42
N LEU A 417 -3.75 20.42 13.86
CA LEU A 417 -4.90 19.98 14.67
C LEU A 417 -4.63 18.57 15.21
N PRO A 418 -5.14 18.26 16.42
CA PRO A 418 -5.06 16.90 16.94
C PRO A 418 -5.92 15.95 16.07
N ASP A 419 -5.47 14.72 15.93
CA ASP A 419 -6.25 13.68 15.30
C ASP A 419 -7.55 13.45 16.09
N GLN A 420 -8.70 13.40 15.39
CA GLN A 420 -10.00 13.23 16.04
C GLN A 420 -10.27 11.79 16.45
N VAL A 421 -9.51 10.86 15.88
CA VAL A 421 -9.60 9.45 16.19
C VAL A 421 -8.20 8.87 16.29
N GLN A 422 -7.95 8.15 17.36
CA GLN A 422 -6.75 7.33 17.52
C GLN A 422 -7.09 5.88 17.20
N GLY A 423 -6.28 5.26 16.35
CA GLY A 423 -6.54 3.91 15.89
C GLY A 423 -6.18 2.83 16.90
N PHE A 424 -5.08 3.02 17.63
CA PHE A 424 -4.59 2.10 18.65
C PHE A 424 -4.47 2.78 20.01
N GLU A 425 -4.33 1.98 21.06
CA GLU A 425 -4.07 2.42 22.43
C GLU A 425 -2.55 2.61 22.66
N ASP A 426 -1.77 2.91 21.64
CA ASP A 426 -0.33 3.07 21.70
C ASP A 426 0.10 4.54 21.54
N ASP A 427 1.22 4.85 22.14
CA ASP A 427 2.04 5.99 21.74
C ASP A 427 3.40 5.45 21.30
N ILE A 428 3.65 5.49 19.99
CA ILE A 428 4.92 4.99 19.41
C ILE A 428 6.15 5.73 19.96
N ASN A 429 5.97 6.92 20.53
CA ASN A 429 7.03 7.67 21.20
C ASN A 429 7.52 6.97 22.48
N ASP A 430 6.68 6.12 23.09
CA ASP A 430 7.01 5.39 24.30
C ASP A 430 7.75 4.06 24.03
N TYR A 431 7.82 3.59 22.79
CA TYR A 431 8.48 2.31 22.45
C TYR A 431 9.95 2.20 22.89
N PRO A 432 10.80 3.25 22.78
CA PRO A 432 12.16 3.18 23.30
C PRO A 432 12.22 2.97 24.82
N ASP A 433 11.38 3.65 25.58
CA ASP A 433 11.30 3.51 27.04
C ASP A 433 10.73 2.14 27.43
N PHE A 434 9.75 1.66 26.68
CA PHE A 434 9.18 0.34 26.87
C PHE A 434 10.25 -0.76 26.72
N ILE A 435 11.05 -0.75 25.65
CA ILE A 435 12.11 -1.72 25.41
C ILE A 435 13.25 -1.62 26.46
N ARG A 436 13.58 -0.41 26.91
CA ARG A 436 14.57 -0.22 27.99
C ARG A 436 14.14 -0.89 29.31
N THR A 437 12.85 -0.83 29.61
CA THR A 437 12.29 -1.38 30.86
C THR A 437 11.84 -2.83 30.73
N ASN A 438 11.49 -3.27 29.52
CA ASN A 438 10.97 -4.60 29.19
C ASN A 438 11.76 -5.22 28.04
N PRO A 439 13.03 -5.62 28.22
CA PRO A 439 13.81 -6.20 27.15
C PRO A 439 13.22 -7.55 26.71
N ILE A 440 12.91 -7.65 25.41
CA ILE A 440 12.33 -8.85 24.79
C ILE A 440 13.39 -9.48 23.89
N ALA A 441 13.80 -10.70 24.22
CA ALA A 441 14.84 -11.40 23.45
C ALA A 441 14.31 -11.98 22.12
N SER A 442 13.08 -12.44 22.13
CA SER A 442 12.43 -13.04 20.94
C SER A 442 10.93 -12.82 20.98
N PHE A 443 10.32 -12.62 19.80
CA PHE A 443 8.85 -12.58 19.71
C PHE A 443 8.19 -13.89 20.17
N LEU A 444 8.93 -14.99 20.18
CA LEU A 444 8.46 -16.29 20.67
C LEU A 444 8.22 -16.28 22.19
N ASP A 445 8.84 -15.36 22.92
CA ASP A 445 8.71 -15.22 24.36
C ASP A 445 7.54 -14.31 24.76
N ILE A 446 6.92 -13.62 23.80
CA ILE A 446 5.79 -12.72 24.05
C ILE A 446 4.53 -13.56 24.31
N PRO A 447 3.87 -13.40 25.49
CA PRO A 447 2.66 -14.16 25.80
C PRO A 447 1.53 -13.90 24.80
N HIS A 448 0.72 -14.92 24.55
CA HIS A 448 -0.48 -14.88 23.70
C HIS A 448 -0.24 -14.69 22.19
N ILE A 449 0.99 -14.54 21.69
CA ILE A 449 1.25 -14.31 20.25
C ILE A 449 0.81 -15.51 19.41
N GLU A 450 1.16 -16.75 19.78
CA GLU A 450 0.70 -17.93 19.06
C GLU A 450 -0.83 -18.00 18.97
N GLU A 451 -1.49 -17.89 20.14
CA GLU A 451 -2.96 -17.94 20.26
C GLU A 451 -3.60 -16.86 19.38
N GLY A 452 -3.11 -15.63 19.47
CA GLY A 452 -3.64 -14.50 18.70
C GLY A 452 -3.46 -14.68 17.19
N MET A 453 -2.28 -15.06 16.73
CA MET A 453 -2.03 -15.32 15.31
C MET A 453 -2.93 -16.43 14.76
N ARG A 454 -3.13 -17.53 15.51
CA ARG A 454 -4.11 -18.57 15.17
C ARG A 454 -5.54 -18.04 15.16
N GLY A 455 -5.85 -17.13 16.08
CA GLY A 455 -7.15 -16.45 16.18
C GLY A 455 -7.45 -15.57 14.96
N LEU A 456 -6.46 -14.81 14.47
CA LEU A 456 -6.57 -14.02 13.24
C LEU A 456 -6.87 -14.90 12.02
N GLU A 457 -6.14 -16.01 11.87
CA GLU A 457 -6.36 -16.99 10.80
C GLU A 457 -7.76 -17.61 10.88
N ARG A 458 -8.22 -17.93 12.10
CA ARG A 458 -9.56 -18.45 12.33
C ARG A 458 -10.64 -17.41 11.98
N THR A 459 -10.45 -16.16 12.36
CA THR A 459 -11.37 -15.05 12.06
C THR A 459 -11.53 -14.89 10.56
N ARG A 460 -10.42 -14.81 9.79
CA ARG A 460 -10.47 -14.78 8.33
C ARG A 460 -11.25 -15.94 7.74
N ARG A 461 -10.91 -17.16 8.17
CA ARG A 461 -11.54 -18.37 7.63
C ARG A 461 -13.05 -18.39 7.88
N VAL A 462 -13.49 -18.07 9.10
CA VAL A 462 -14.91 -18.17 9.49
C VAL A 462 -15.73 -16.99 8.98
N ASP A 463 -15.27 -15.75 9.21
CA ASP A 463 -16.08 -14.55 8.95
C ASP A 463 -15.94 -14.05 7.50
N PHE A 464 -14.93 -14.53 6.74
CA PHE A 464 -14.74 -14.14 5.36
C PHE A 464 -14.78 -15.31 4.38
N GLU A 465 -13.87 -16.28 4.47
CA GLU A 465 -13.73 -17.32 3.44
C GLU A 465 -14.91 -18.30 3.41
N GLU A 466 -15.41 -18.72 4.58
CA GLU A 466 -16.61 -19.55 4.67
C GLU A 466 -17.87 -18.78 4.26
N TRP A 467 -17.92 -17.49 4.60
CA TRP A 467 -19.01 -16.62 4.16
C TRP A 467 -19.00 -16.43 2.64
N LEU A 468 -17.85 -16.17 2.00
CA LEU A 468 -17.73 -16.15 0.54
C LEU A 468 -18.25 -17.43 -0.09
N ARG A 469 -17.85 -18.59 0.46
CA ARG A 469 -18.28 -19.91 -0.02
C ARG A 469 -19.79 -20.10 0.10
N LYS A 470 -20.37 -19.78 1.27
CA LYS A 470 -21.83 -19.87 1.53
C LYS A 470 -22.63 -18.97 0.58
N ARG A 471 -22.12 -17.79 0.27
CA ARG A 471 -22.74 -16.82 -0.66
C ARG A 471 -22.40 -17.11 -2.12
N ARG A 472 -21.53 -18.09 -2.40
CA ARG A 472 -21.02 -18.43 -3.75
C ARG A 472 -20.39 -17.22 -4.43
N LEU A 473 -19.55 -16.48 -3.71
CA LEU A 473 -18.84 -15.33 -4.21
C LEU A 473 -17.41 -15.71 -4.60
N ASP A 474 -16.96 -15.23 -5.75
CA ASP A 474 -15.56 -15.32 -6.18
C ASP A 474 -14.71 -14.30 -5.44
N ALA A 475 -15.22 -13.07 -5.27
CA ALA A 475 -14.59 -11.99 -4.50
C ALA A 475 -15.63 -10.98 -4.03
N VAL A 476 -15.19 -10.03 -3.21
CA VAL A 476 -15.94 -8.82 -2.84
C VAL A 476 -15.33 -7.65 -3.59
N ILE A 477 -16.18 -6.72 -4.06
CA ILE A 477 -15.75 -5.48 -4.71
C ILE A 477 -16.37 -4.26 -4.03
N PHE A 478 -15.59 -3.21 -3.90
CA PHE A 478 -16.07 -1.95 -3.30
C PHE A 478 -15.23 -0.76 -3.77
N PRO A 479 -15.79 0.48 -3.74
CA PRO A 479 -14.97 1.66 -3.97
C PRO A 479 -13.89 1.72 -2.91
N THR A 480 -12.65 1.97 -3.33
CA THR A 480 -11.51 1.90 -2.41
C THR A 480 -11.61 2.92 -1.28
N VAL A 481 -12.17 4.10 -1.55
CA VAL A 481 -12.44 5.16 -0.57
C VAL A 481 -13.87 5.66 -0.72
N ALA A 482 -14.42 6.21 0.36
CA ALA A 482 -15.75 6.81 0.34
C ALA A 482 -15.73 8.26 -0.18
N ASP A 483 -14.63 8.97 0.02
CA ASP A 483 -14.42 10.37 -0.34
C ASP A 483 -12.92 10.68 -0.34
N VAL A 484 -12.55 11.92 -0.63
CA VAL A 484 -11.18 12.46 -0.52
C VAL A 484 -11.19 13.67 0.41
N GLY A 485 -10.27 13.71 1.37
CA GLY A 485 -10.17 14.80 2.34
C GLY A 485 -9.63 16.09 1.72
N PRO A 486 -10.08 17.26 2.22
CA PRO A 486 -9.50 18.55 1.88
C PRO A 486 -8.01 18.61 2.24
N ALA A 487 -7.22 19.32 1.42
CA ALA A 487 -5.77 19.40 1.63
C ALA A 487 -5.36 20.11 2.93
N ASP A 488 -6.20 20.98 3.46
CA ASP A 488 -5.93 21.79 4.66
C ASP A 488 -6.55 21.20 5.96
N MET A 489 -6.98 19.94 5.93
CA MET A 489 -7.64 19.35 7.11
C MET A 489 -6.73 19.15 8.33
N ASP A 490 -5.42 19.25 8.14
CA ASP A 490 -4.44 19.22 9.23
C ASP A 490 -4.35 20.54 10.02
N VAL A 491 -4.93 21.64 9.48
CA VAL A 491 -4.87 22.99 10.09
C VAL A 491 -6.21 23.72 10.10
N ASN A 492 -7.21 23.26 9.36
CA ASN A 492 -8.54 23.86 9.24
C ASN A 492 -9.60 22.98 9.92
N PRO A 493 -10.21 23.44 11.06
CA PRO A 493 -11.19 22.62 11.78
C PRO A 493 -12.40 22.18 10.94
N ALA A 494 -12.91 23.04 10.04
CA ALA A 494 -14.05 22.68 9.20
C ALA A 494 -13.70 21.60 8.18
N SER A 495 -12.51 21.64 7.62
CA SER A 495 -11.97 20.62 6.73
C SER A 495 -11.68 19.31 7.50
N ALA A 496 -11.17 19.41 8.72
CA ALA A 496 -10.96 18.26 9.59
C ALA A 496 -12.29 17.57 9.90
N ASP A 497 -13.33 18.30 10.30
CA ASP A 497 -14.66 17.75 10.58
C ASP A 497 -15.25 17.00 9.38
N LEU A 498 -15.06 17.56 8.17
CA LEU A 498 -15.49 16.91 6.93
C LEU A 498 -14.69 15.62 6.68
N GLY A 499 -13.37 15.70 6.74
CA GLY A 499 -12.46 14.57 6.48
C GLY A 499 -12.70 13.40 7.44
N TRP A 500 -12.73 13.67 8.73
CA TRP A 500 -12.96 12.64 9.74
C TRP A 500 -14.37 12.02 9.72
N ARG A 501 -15.37 12.79 9.31
CA ARG A 501 -16.78 12.33 9.28
C ARG A 501 -17.10 11.40 8.12
N ASN A 502 -16.53 11.64 6.95
CA ASN A 502 -16.97 11.00 5.68
C ASN A 502 -16.15 9.75 5.29
N GLY A 503 -15.38 9.18 6.21
CA GLY A 503 -14.58 7.99 5.93
C GLY A 503 -13.31 8.22 5.11
N VAL A 504 -12.89 9.48 4.93
CA VAL A 504 -11.57 9.82 4.33
C VAL A 504 -10.40 9.59 5.29
N TRP A 505 -10.72 9.16 6.49
CA TRP A 505 -9.74 8.80 7.51
C TRP A 505 -8.89 7.59 7.09
N VAL A 506 -9.55 6.56 6.53
CA VAL A 506 -8.92 5.35 5.98
C VAL A 506 -9.61 4.94 4.68
N ALA A 507 -9.01 4.01 3.92
CA ALA A 507 -9.72 3.37 2.83
C ALA A 507 -10.76 2.36 3.35
N ASN A 508 -11.77 2.06 2.53
CA ASN A 508 -12.81 1.08 2.85
C ASN A 508 -12.19 -0.29 3.17
N GLY A 509 -12.75 -0.97 4.16
CA GLY A 509 -12.18 -2.17 4.76
C GLY A 509 -11.19 -1.88 5.90
N ASN A 510 -10.68 -0.63 6.01
CA ASN A 510 -9.75 -0.23 7.04
C ASN A 510 -8.57 -1.22 7.19
N LEU A 511 -8.18 -1.55 8.42
CA LEU A 511 -7.14 -2.52 8.74
C LEU A 511 -7.59 -3.99 8.59
N VAL A 512 -8.90 -4.27 8.48
CA VAL A 512 -9.44 -5.64 8.50
C VAL A 512 -8.80 -6.56 7.45
N PRO A 513 -8.65 -6.15 6.17
CA PRO A 513 -7.95 -6.99 5.20
C PRO A 513 -6.52 -7.32 5.62
N ARG A 514 -5.79 -6.36 6.19
CA ARG A 514 -4.38 -6.58 6.57
C ARG A 514 -4.25 -7.43 7.81
N HIS A 515 -4.99 -7.08 8.87
CA HIS A 515 -4.93 -7.84 10.12
C HIS A 515 -5.37 -9.30 9.95
N LEU A 516 -6.28 -9.57 9.02
CA LEU A 516 -6.73 -10.92 8.71
C LEU A 516 -5.97 -11.59 7.53
N GLY A 517 -5.06 -10.88 6.86
CA GLY A 517 -4.29 -11.43 5.73
C GLY A 517 -5.14 -11.70 4.47
N ILE A 518 -6.15 -10.86 4.24
CA ILE A 518 -7.00 -10.90 3.05
C ILE A 518 -6.31 -10.13 1.92
N PRO A 519 -5.97 -10.77 0.79
CA PRO A 519 -5.35 -10.07 -0.34
C PRO A 519 -6.34 -9.15 -1.03
N THR A 520 -5.83 -8.03 -1.58
CA THR A 520 -6.63 -7.09 -2.36
C THR A 520 -5.91 -6.63 -3.63
N VAL A 521 -6.69 -6.31 -4.66
CA VAL A 521 -6.22 -5.65 -5.87
C VAL A 521 -7.07 -4.41 -6.10
N THR A 522 -6.42 -3.26 -6.23
CA THR A 522 -7.08 -1.98 -6.53
C THR A 522 -6.72 -1.56 -7.95
N VAL A 523 -7.72 -1.11 -8.70
CA VAL A 523 -7.57 -0.60 -10.08
C VAL A 523 -8.37 0.68 -10.26
N PRO A 524 -7.98 1.61 -11.16
CA PRO A 524 -8.71 2.86 -11.38
C PRO A 524 -10.15 2.66 -11.85
N MET A 525 -11.10 3.47 -11.34
CA MET A 525 -12.47 3.56 -11.86
C MET A 525 -12.71 4.83 -12.70
N GLY A 526 -11.95 5.89 -12.50
CA GLY A 526 -12.09 7.17 -13.18
C GLY A 526 -11.86 8.37 -12.25
N LEU A 527 -12.20 9.57 -12.74
CA LEU A 527 -12.17 10.82 -11.97
C LEU A 527 -13.57 11.18 -11.48
N MET A 528 -13.67 11.60 -10.23
CA MET A 528 -14.88 12.19 -9.66
C MET A 528 -15.20 13.50 -10.39
N ALA A 529 -16.41 13.61 -10.95
CA ALA A 529 -16.80 14.70 -11.85
C ALA A 529 -16.82 16.06 -11.16
N ASP A 530 -17.05 16.09 -9.85
CA ASP A 530 -17.20 17.31 -9.06
C ASP A 530 -15.87 17.87 -8.54
N ILE A 531 -14.88 17.03 -8.27
CA ILE A 531 -13.61 17.45 -7.65
C ILE A 531 -12.36 17.08 -8.46
N GLY A 532 -12.51 16.32 -9.54
CA GLY A 532 -11.38 15.90 -10.40
C GLY A 532 -10.35 14.98 -9.74
N MET A 533 -10.68 14.41 -8.57
CA MET A 533 -9.82 13.43 -7.90
C MET A 533 -10.15 12.01 -8.38
N PRO A 534 -9.14 11.16 -8.57
CA PRO A 534 -9.39 9.77 -8.97
C PRO A 534 -9.91 8.91 -7.82
N VAL A 535 -10.62 7.86 -8.20
CA VAL A 535 -11.03 6.80 -7.28
C VAL A 535 -10.89 5.42 -7.94
N GLY A 536 -10.58 4.41 -7.14
CA GLY A 536 -10.34 3.03 -7.57
C GLY A 536 -11.40 2.05 -7.08
N LEU A 537 -11.44 0.90 -7.75
CA LEU A 537 -12.17 -0.31 -7.40
C LEU A 537 -11.23 -1.28 -6.70
N THR A 538 -11.59 -1.74 -5.51
CA THR A 538 -10.87 -2.80 -4.79
C THR A 538 -11.59 -4.14 -4.94
N PHE A 539 -10.85 -5.17 -5.35
CA PHE A 539 -11.22 -6.57 -5.26
C PHE A 539 -10.57 -7.17 -4.01
N ALA A 540 -11.33 -7.88 -3.18
CA ALA A 540 -10.84 -8.60 -2.00
C ALA A 540 -11.28 -10.06 -2.06
N GLY A 541 -10.37 -11.00 -1.81
CA GLY A 541 -10.64 -12.43 -1.98
C GLY A 541 -9.98 -13.34 -0.94
N ARG A 542 -10.06 -14.64 -1.16
CA ARG A 542 -9.49 -15.64 -0.25
C ARG A 542 -7.97 -15.51 -0.20
N ALA A 543 -7.41 -15.75 0.97
CA ALA A 543 -5.96 -15.82 1.10
C ALA A 543 -5.38 -16.90 0.16
N TYR A 544 -4.28 -16.53 -0.48
CA TYR A 544 -3.53 -17.34 -1.46
C TYR A 544 -4.28 -17.62 -2.79
N ASP A 545 -5.43 -16.97 -3.01
CA ASP A 545 -6.10 -16.90 -4.32
C ASP A 545 -5.71 -15.61 -5.08
N ASP A 546 -4.52 -15.10 -4.79
CA ASP A 546 -3.96 -13.84 -5.28
C ASP A 546 -3.94 -13.76 -6.81
N THR A 547 -3.58 -14.87 -7.48
CA THR A 547 -3.56 -14.95 -8.94
C THR A 547 -4.94 -14.71 -9.57
N ALA A 548 -6.01 -15.20 -8.94
CA ALA A 548 -7.37 -14.96 -9.41
C ALA A 548 -7.76 -13.48 -9.26
N LEU A 549 -7.45 -12.86 -8.10
CA LEU A 549 -7.71 -11.43 -7.87
C LEU A 549 -6.98 -10.53 -8.85
N LEU A 550 -5.70 -10.81 -9.09
CA LEU A 550 -4.88 -10.09 -10.08
C LEU A 550 -5.48 -10.22 -11.48
N SER A 551 -5.96 -11.42 -11.84
CA SER A 551 -6.64 -11.65 -13.12
C SER A 551 -7.97 -10.87 -13.22
N TYR A 552 -8.75 -10.75 -12.12
CA TYR A 552 -9.99 -9.96 -12.13
C TYR A 552 -9.69 -8.46 -12.30
N GLY A 553 -8.67 -7.94 -11.59
CA GLY A 553 -8.23 -6.55 -11.74
C GLY A 553 -7.80 -6.23 -13.17
N ALA A 554 -6.94 -7.07 -13.76
CA ALA A 554 -6.48 -6.91 -15.13
C ALA A 554 -7.62 -7.04 -16.17
N ALA A 555 -8.54 -7.97 -15.94
CA ALA A 555 -9.68 -8.14 -16.81
C ALA A 555 -10.65 -6.95 -16.71
N PHE A 556 -10.87 -6.39 -15.52
CA PHE A 556 -11.66 -5.17 -15.36
C PHE A 556 -11.01 -3.97 -16.06
N GLU A 557 -9.70 -3.76 -15.87
CA GLU A 557 -8.94 -2.70 -16.54
C GLU A 557 -9.11 -2.80 -18.07
N ALA A 558 -9.00 -4.01 -18.65
CA ALA A 558 -9.13 -4.23 -20.08
C ALA A 558 -10.55 -4.03 -20.63
N THR A 559 -11.58 -3.88 -19.78
CA THR A 559 -12.95 -3.56 -20.24
C THR A 559 -13.14 -2.10 -20.64
N GLY A 560 -12.18 -1.21 -20.37
CA GLY A 560 -12.24 0.19 -20.76
C GLY A 560 -11.15 1.04 -20.11
N ASP A 561 -10.75 2.08 -20.79
CA ASP A 561 -9.77 3.04 -20.31
C ASP A 561 -10.40 3.96 -19.25
N ARG A 562 -9.87 3.91 -18.03
CA ARG A 562 -10.37 4.66 -16.86
C ARG A 562 -9.31 5.51 -16.19
N ARG A 563 -8.05 5.28 -16.53
CA ARG A 563 -6.97 6.09 -16.03
C ARG A 563 -6.94 7.42 -16.80
N VAL A 564 -6.89 8.52 -16.06
CA VAL A 564 -6.63 9.86 -16.61
C VAL A 564 -5.30 10.34 -16.05
N PRO A 565 -4.34 10.80 -16.87
CA PRO A 565 -3.10 11.36 -16.40
C PRO A 565 -3.30 12.59 -15.51
N PRO A 566 -2.43 12.82 -14.51
CA PRO A 566 -2.59 13.96 -13.61
C PRO A 566 -2.34 15.29 -14.32
N PRO A 567 -3.27 16.27 -14.23
CA PRO A 567 -3.19 17.51 -14.99
C PRO A 567 -2.08 18.46 -14.49
N ARG A 568 -1.61 18.31 -13.24
CA ARG A 568 -0.59 19.17 -12.65
C ARG A 568 0.84 18.78 -13.03
N THR A 569 1.01 17.63 -13.73
CA THR A 569 2.32 17.11 -14.18
C THR A 569 2.30 16.69 -15.65
N PRO A 570 1.97 17.61 -16.58
CA PRO A 570 1.89 17.30 -18.01
C PRO A 570 3.25 16.79 -18.55
N PRO A 571 3.31 16.26 -19.78
CA PRO A 571 4.56 15.99 -20.46
C PRO A 571 5.47 17.23 -20.51
N LEU A 572 6.80 17.04 -20.38
CA LEU A 572 7.81 18.10 -20.54
C LEU A 572 8.22 18.20 -22.00
#